data_a8bb315a7d3e152edbb69bfe8fd4f2cc
#
_entry.id   a8bb315a7d3e152edbb69bfe8fd4f2cc
#
_cell.length_a   1.000
_cell.length_b   1.000
_cell.length_c   1.000
_cell.angle_alpha   90.00
_cell.angle_beta   90.00
_cell.angle_gamma   90.00
#
_symmetry.space_group_name_H-M   'P 1'
#
loop_
_entity.id
_entity.type
_entity.pdbx_description
1 polymer ?
#
loop_
_entity_poly.entity_id
_entity_poly.type
_entity_poly.pdbx_seq_one_letter_code
_entity_poly.pdbx_strand_id
1 'polypeptide(L)'
;MENMIWNKNKECMSREELRDLQGKRLHKLVDLVYHNTPFYRAKMQEMDLLPDDIRTIDDIVKLPFTTKADLRDNYPVGLLATPMSEIVRIHASSGTTGNPTIVGYTYRDLEIWKEVIARALTAYGVTRGDIVSVGYGYGLFTGGLGAHYGVGHLGATVLPTSTGNTEKH
;
A
#
# COMPACT_ATOMS: atom_id res chain seq x y z
N MET A 1 14.48 -20.84 13.02
CA MET A 1 13.26 -19.99 13.04
C MET A 1 13.55 -18.50 13.32
N GLU A 2 14.69 -18.13 13.91
CA GLU A 2 15.03 -16.71 14.13
C GLU A 2 15.19 -15.85 12.87
N ASN A 3 15.46 -16.45 11.71
CA ASN A 3 15.73 -15.73 10.46
C ASN A 3 14.46 -15.41 9.62
N MET A 4 13.25 -15.65 10.13
CA MET A 4 12.01 -15.43 9.37
C MET A 4 11.26 -14.17 9.80
N ILE A 5 11.85 -13.35 10.65
CA ILE A 5 11.30 -12.07 11.13
C ILE A 5 12.20 -10.94 10.69
N TRP A 6 11.67 -10.03 9.89
CA TRP A 6 12.39 -8.86 9.38
C TRP A 6 12.41 -7.72 10.41
N ASN A 7 11.26 -7.42 10.97
CA ASN A 7 11.09 -6.30 11.89
C ASN A 7 10.41 -6.77 13.19
N LYS A 8 11.23 -7.25 14.14
CA LYS A 8 10.75 -7.82 15.40
C LYS A 8 9.81 -6.88 16.16
N ASN A 9 10.11 -5.58 16.17
CA ASN A 9 9.30 -4.60 16.89
C ASN A 9 7.88 -4.45 16.32
N LYS A 10 7.70 -4.68 15.03
CA LYS A 10 6.40 -4.59 14.37
C LYS A 10 5.69 -5.94 14.23
N GLU A 11 6.46 -7.01 14.07
CA GLU A 11 5.90 -8.34 13.79
C GLU A 11 5.61 -9.13 15.07
N CYS A 12 6.27 -8.77 16.18
CA CYS A 12 6.10 -9.42 17.48
C CYS A 12 5.40 -8.54 18.51
N MET A 13 4.66 -7.52 18.07
CA MET A 13 3.81 -6.72 18.97
C MET A 13 2.78 -7.60 19.67
N SER A 14 2.46 -7.25 20.93
CA SER A 14 1.30 -7.79 21.60
C SER A 14 0.01 -7.42 20.86
N ARG A 15 -1.06 -8.18 21.09
CA ARG A 15 -2.36 -7.88 20.46
C ARG A 15 -2.87 -6.50 20.83
N GLU A 16 -2.63 -6.08 22.07
CA GLU A 16 -3.04 -4.78 22.59
C GLU A 16 -2.28 -3.64 21.89
N GLU A 17 -0.94 -3.71 21.85
CA GLU A 17 -0.11 -2.72 21.14
C GLU A 17 -0.47 -2.60 19.65
N LEU A 18 -0.75 -3.75 19.00
CA LEU A 18 -1.16 -3.76 17.59
C LEU A 18 -2.50 -3.05 17.40
N ARG A 19 -3.50 -3.31 18.27
CA ARG A 19 -4.81 -2.66 18.19
C ARG A 19 -4.72 -1.16 18.43
N ASP A 20 -3.94 -0.73 19.41
CA ASP A 20 -3.69 0.69 19.67
C ASP A 20 -3.03 1.38 18.45
N LEU A 21 -2.00 0.77 17.89
CA LEU A 21 -1.35 1.27 16.67
C LEU A 21 -2.32 1.35 15.49
N GLN A 22 -3.16 0.35 15.30
CA GLN A 22 -4.18 0.32 14.24
C GLN A 22 -5.22 1.42 14.42
N GLY A 23 -5.71 1.63 15.63
CA GLY A 23 -6.66 2.70 15.97
C GLY A 23 -6.08 4.09 15.67
N LYS A 24 -4.86 4.37 16.12
CA LYS A 24 -4.16 5.63 15.85
C LYS A 24 -3.97 5.88 14.35
N ARG A 25 -3.63 4.84 13.59
CA ARG A 25 -3.45 4.95 12.13
C ARG A 25 -4.77 5.13 11.40
N LEU A 26 -5.83 4.44 11.84
CA LEU A 26 -7.16 4.57 11.27
C LEU A 26 -7.68 5.99 11.46
N HIS A 27 -7.64 6.53 12.68
CA HIS A 27 -8.04 7.90 12.97
C HIS A 27 -7.30 8.91 12.09
N LYS A 28 -5.96 8.80 12.03
CA LYS A 28 -5.14 9.67 11.18
C LYS A 28 -5.49 9.58 9.70
N LEU A 29 -5.78 8.39 9.19
CA LEU A 29 -6.18 8.19 7.79
C LEU A 29 -7.54 8.81 7.53
N VAL A 30 -8.50 8.60 8.42
CA VAL A 30 -9.86 9.15 8.30
C VAL A 30 -9.83 10.67 8.33
N ASP A 31 -9.07 11.27 9.24
CA ASP A 31 -8.85 12.72 9.31
C ASP A 31 -8.27 13.26 8.00
N LEU A 32 -7.22 12.60 7.47
CA LEU A 32 -6.59 12.97 6.21
C LEU A 32 -7.57 12.95 5.03
N VAL A 33 -8.32 11.85 4.85
CA VAL A 33 -9.23 11.73 3.71
C VAL A 33 -10.46 12.60 3.84
N TYR A 34 -10.95 12.84 5.06
CA TYR A 34 -12.07 13.73 5.32
C TYR A 34 -11.74 15.17 4.93
N HIS A 35 -10.57 15.67 5.29
CA HIS A 35 -10.18 17.06 5.01
C HIS A 35 -9.70 17.27 3.58
N ASN A 36 -9.07 16.28 2.96
CA ASN A 36 -8.41 16.45 1.66
C ASN A 36 -9.15 15.79 0.48
N THR A 37 -10.16 14.95 0.72
CA THR A 37 -10.87 14.25 -0.35
C THR A 37 -12.36 14.56 -0.30
N PRO A 38 -12.90 15.40 -1.21
CA PRO A 38 -14.31 15.76 -1.22
C PRO A 38 -15.25 14.57 -1.23
N PHE A 39 -14.89 13.51 -1.95
CA PHE A 39 -15.66 12.26 -2.02
C PHE A 39 -15.87 11.61 -0.65
N TYR A 40 -14.79 11.41 0.14
CA TYR A 40 -14.92 10.79 1.47
C TYR A 40 -15.62 11.71 2.47
N ARG A 41 -15.36 13.00 2.38
CA ARG A 41 -16.08 13.98 3.19
C ARG A 41 -17.58 13.89 2.98
N ALA A 42 -18.03 13.89 1.73
CA ALA A 42 -19.46 13.81 1.40
C ALA A 42 -20.08 12.52 1.93
N LYS A 43 -19.46 11.36 1.68
CA LYS A 43 -19.93 10.08 2.19
C LYS A 43 -20.05 10.01 3.71
N MET A 44 -19.08 10.59 4.42
CA MET A 44 -19.10 10.62 5.89
C MET A 44 -20.17 11.60 6.41
N GLN A 45 -20.33 12.75 5.77
CA GLN A 45 -21.41 13.72 6.11
C GLN A 45 -22.81 13.14 5.92
N GLU A 46 -23.04 12.35 4.86
CA GLU A 46 -24.31 11.64 4.64
C GLU A 46 -24.67 10.65 5.77
N MET A 47 -23.66 10.22 6.53
CA MET A 47 -23.81 9.31 7.68
C MET A 47 -23.71 10.03 9.04
N ASP A 48 -23.68 11.36 9.04
CA ASP A 48 -23.43 12.19 10.23
C ASP A 48 -22.15 11.78 10.98
N LEU A 49 -21.11 11.35 10.26
CA LEU A 49 -19.86 10.83 10.79
C LEU A 49 -18.73 11.86 10.67
N LEU A 50 -18.05 12.12 11.76
CA LEU A 50 -16.88 12.99 11.85
C LEU A 50 -15.60 12.17 12.12
N PRO A 51 -14.40 12.68 11.78
CA PRO A 51 -13.14 11.98 12.10
C PRO A 51 -13.00 11.61 13.58
N ASP A 52 -13.46 12.46 14.50
CA ASP A 52 -13.38 12.23 15.94
C ASP A 52 -14.27 11.09 16.45
N ASP A 53 -15.19 10.58 15.65
CA ASP A 53 -16.01 9.40 15.97
C ASP A 53 -15.25 8.08 15.75
N ILE A 54 -14.09 8.16 15.10
CA ILE A 54 -13.20 7.02 14.78
C ILE A 54 -11.97 7.09 15.68
N ARG A 55 -12.02 6.45 16.83
CA ARG A 55 -10.95 6.51 17.84
C ARG A 55 -10.20 5.21 18.02
N THR A 56 -10.85 4.10 17.76
CA THR A 56 -10.29 2.76 17.91
C THR A 56 -10.39 1.98 16.60
N ILE A 57 -9.69 0.85 16.52
CA ILE A 57 -9.81 -0.01 15.33
C ILE A 57 -11.21 -0.61 15.16
N ASP A 58 -11.97 -0.75 16.24
CA ASP A 58 -13.33 -1.29 16.17
C ASP A 58 -14.32 -0.34 15.50
N ASP A 59 -14.02 0.95 15.49
CA ASP A 59 -14.84 1.97 14.83
C ASP A 59 -14.80 1.87 13.29
N ILE A 60 -13.94 1.02 12.72
CA ILE A 60 -13.86 0.79 11.27
C ILE A 60 -15.22 0.40 10.66
N VAL A 61 -16.09 -0.25 11.43
CA VAL A 61 -17.42 -0.67 10.99
C VAL A 61 -18.38 0.50 10.75
N LYS A 62 -18.05 1.69 11.24
CA LYS A 62 -18.84 2.92 11.04
C LYS A 62 -18.54 3.57 9.70
N LEU A 63 -17.40 3.24 9.06
CA LEU A 63 -16.95 3.91 7.85
C LEU A 63 -17.73 3.44 6.61
N PRO A 64 -18.01 4.33 5.66
CA PRO A 64 -18.64 3.97 4.39
C PRO A 64 -17.71 3.07 3.56
N PHE A 65 -18.31 2.14 2.80
CA PHE A 65 -17.56 1.35 1.84
C PHE A 65 -17.12 2.18 0.64
N THR A 66 -15.96 1.82 0.10
CA THR A 66 -15.49 2.27 -1.22
C THR A 66 -15.62 1.14 -2.22
N THR A 67 -16.26 1.39 -3.34
CA THR A 67 -16.48 0.42 -4.40
C THR A 67 -15.55 0.67 -5.58
N LYS A 68 -15.49 -0.29 -6.52
CA LYS A 68 -14.72 -0.12 -7.76
C LYS A 68 -15.32 0.98 -8.65
N ALA A 69 -16.63 1.23 -8.57
CA ALA A 69 -17.29 2.33 -9.27
C ALA A 69 -16.78 3.68 -8.73
N ASP A 70 -16.73 3.84 -7.42
CA ASP A 70 -16.21 5.06 -6.78
C ASP A 70 -14.78 5.40 -7.26
N LEU A 71 -13.92 4.38 -7.42
CA LEU A 71 -12.56 4.57 -7.93
C LEU A 71 -12.53 5.07 -9.38
N ARG A 72 -13.47 4.61 -10.22
CA ARG A 72 -13.57 5.02 -11.62
C ARG A 72 -14.17 6.40 -11.79
N ASP A 73 -15.23 6.68 -11.02
CA ASP A 73 -15.99 7.93 -11.11
C ASP A 73 -15.17 9.13 -10.64
N ASN A 74 -14.15 8.87 -9.80
CA ASN A 74 -13.17 9.86 -9.33
C ASN A 74 -11.85 9.85 -10.14
N TYR A 75 -11.84 9.24 -11.33
CA TYR A 75 -10.69 9.26 -12.24
C TYR A 75 -10.38 10.71 -12.69
N PRO A 76 -9.09 11.10 -12.87
CA PRO A 76 -7.90 10.28 -12.60
C PRO A 76 -7.39 10.35 -11.14
N VAL A 77 -7.62 11.45 -10.42
CA VAL A 77 -6.94 11.74 -9.14
C VAL A 77 -7.88 12.23 -8.03
N GLY A 78 -9.18 12.13 -8.23
CA GLY A 78 -10.19 12.65 -7.28
C GLY A 78 -10.17 12.00 -5.89
N LEU A 79 -9.51 10.85 -5.74
CA LEU A 79 -9.35 10.18 -4.45
C LEU A 79 -7.96 10.38 -3.82
N LEU A 80 -7.07 11.17 -4.42
CA LEU A 80 -5.81 11.50 -3.77
C LEU A 80 -6.05 12.46 -2.58
N ALA A 81 -5.59 12.03 -1.42
CA ALA A 81 -5.65 12.84 -0.20
C ALA A 81 -4.38 13.67 0.03
N THR A 82 -3.43 13.60 -0.88
CA THR A 82 -2.13 14.28 -0.84
C THR A 82 -1.95 15.09 -2.13
N PRO A 83 -1.39 16.30 -2.08
CA PRO A 83 -1.14 17.13 -3.26
C PRO A 83 -0.24 16.41 -4.29
N MET A 84 -0.50 16.64 -5.58
CA MET A 84 0.31 16.06 -6.67
C MET A 84 1.81 16.37 -6.56
N SER A 85 2.17 17.48 -5.94
CA SER A 85 3.58 17.86 -5.69
C SER A 85 4.32 16.90 -4.75
N GLU A 86 3.60 16.12 -3.95
CA GLU A 86 4.17 15.11 -3.04
C GLU A 86 4.11 13.70 -3.63
N ILE A 87 3.43 13.51 -4.76
CA ILE A 87 3.35 12.22 -5.44
C ILE A 87 4.63 12.00 -6.25
N VAL A 88 5.38 10.96 -5.89
CA VAL A 88 6.66 10.62 -6.53
C VAL A 88 6.56 9.42 -7.47
N ARG A 89 5.41 8.71 -7.44
CA ARG A 89 5.15 7.57 -8.33
C ARG A 89 3.65 7.38 -8.55
N ILE A 90 3.29 6.97 -9.76
CA ILE A 90 1.93 6.61 -10.13
C ILE A 90 1.92 5.19 -10.68
N HIS A 91 0.97 4.39 -10.21
CA HIS A 91 0.62 3.10 -10.77
C HIS A 91 -0.84 3.09 -11.24
N ALA A 92 -1.16 2.19 -12.14
CA ALA A 92 -2.51 2.04 -12.63
C ALA A 92 -2.87 0.56 -12.84
N SER A 93 -4.17 0.26 -12.71
CA SER A 93 -4.71 -1.03 -13.13
C SER A 93 -4.79 -1.11 -14.66
N SER A 94 -4.97 -2.32 -15.22
CA SER A 94 -5.05 -2.54 -16.68
C SER A 94 -6.20 -1.82 -17.38
N GLY A 95 -7.22 -1.38 -16.65
CA GLY A 95 -8.36 -0.67 -17.24
C GLY A 95 -9.20 -1.48 -18.22
N THR A 96 -9.13 -2.81 -18.22
CA THR A 96 -9.84 -3.70 -19.18
C THR A 96 -11.36 -3.49 -19.24
N THR A 97 -11.95 -2.85 -18.24
CA THR A 97 -13.39 -2.61 -18.12
C THR A 97 -13.75 -1.11 -18.06
N GLY A 98 -12.92 -0.22 -18.59
CA GLY A 98 -13.10 1.23 -18.57
C GLY A 98 -11.85 1.99 -18.12
N ASN A 99 -12.01 3.16 -17.49
CA ASN A 99 -10.89 3.92 -16.98
C ASN A 99 -10.06 3.11 -15.97
N PRO A 100 -8.71 3.16 -16.06
CA PRO A 100 -7.85 2.50 -15.09
C PRO A 100 -8.03 3.12 -13.70
N THR A 101 -7.80 2.33 -12.67
CA THR A 101 -7.66 2.87 -11.31
C THR A 101 -6.26 3.41 -11.14
N ILE A 102 -6.16 4.70 -10.84
CA ILE A 102 -4.89 5.39 -10.59
C ILE A 102 -4.58 5.36 -9.10
N VAL A 103 -3.33 5.05 -8.76
CA VAL A 103 -2.82 5.09 -7.38
C VAL A 103 -1.55 5.91 -7.36
N GLY A 104 -1.57 7.01 -6.60
CA GLY A 104 -0.41 7.86 -6.35
C GLY A 104 0.29 7.44 -5.07
N TYR A 105 1.61 7.41 -5.09
CA TYR A 105 2.45 7.09 -3.95
C TYR A 105 3.34 8.27 -3.59
N THR A 106 3.34 8.64 -2.31
CA THR A 106 4.36 9.53 -1.74
C THR A 106 5.68 8.76 -1.53
N TYR A 107 6.75 9.49 -1.25
CA TYR A 107 8.02 8.86 -0.87
C TYR A 107 7.86 7.95 0.35
N ARG A 108 7.06 8.38 1.34
CA ARG A 108 6.77 7.59 2.53
C ARG A 108 6.03 6.28 2.21
N ASP A 109 5.08 6.31 1.28
CA ASP A 109 4.35 5.10 0.87
C ASP A 109 5.30 4.09 0.23
N LEU A 110 6.26 4.56 -0.58
CA LEU A 110 7.28 3.70 -1.18
C LEU A 110 8.18 3.05 -0.14
N GLU A 111 8.57 3.78 0.91
CA GLU A 111 9.35 3.20 2.02
C GLU A 111 8.56 2.14 2.78
N ILE A 112 7.27 2.39 3.07
CA ILE A 112 6.38 1.40 3.67
C ILE A 112 6.26 0.17 2.77
N TRP A 113 6.11 0.37 1.47
CA TRP A 113 5.99 -0.72 0.50
C TRP A 113 7.24 -1.60 0.47
N LYS A 114 8.43 -1.01 0.40
CA LYS A 114 9.70 -1.76 0.50
C LYS A 114 9.77 -2.60 1.77
N GLU A 115 9.43 -2.00 2.91
CA GLU A 115 9.41 -2.66 4.21
C GLU A 115 8.48 -3.88 4.25
N VAL A 116 7.24 -3.75 3.74
CA VAL A 116 6.28 -4.86 3.80
C VAL A 116 6.64 -5.99 2.82
N ILE A 117 7.25 -5.67 1.68
CA ILE A 117 7.75 -6.71 0.76
C ILE A 117 8.98 -7.41 1.35
N ALA A 118 9.93 -6.68 1.94
CA ALA A 118 11.08 -7.28 2.62
C ALA A 118 10.62 -8.23 3.74
N ARG A 119 9.60 -7.84 4.50
CA ARG A 119 8.98 -8.67 5.53
C ARG A 119 8.39 -9.95 4.95
N ALA A 120 7.61 -9.85 3.87
CA ALA A 120 7.02 -10.99 3.20
C ALA A 120 8.11 -11.95 2.67
N LEU A 121 9.15 -11.43 2.01
CA LEU A 121 10.26 -12.22 1.49
C LEU A 121 11.03 -12.93 2.63
N THR A 122 11.30 -12.23 3.73
CA THR A 122 11.95 -12.82 4.90
C THR A 122 11.12 -13.95 5.51
N ALA A 123 9.78 -13.81 5.56
CA ALA A 123 8.88 -14.86 6.03
C ALA A 123 8.90 -16.11 5.12
N TYR A 124 9.22 -15.95 3.84
CA TYR A 124 9.48 -17.05 2.90
C TYR A 124 10.92 -17.59 2.97
N GLY A 125 11.76 -17.05 3.84
CA GLY A 125 13.13 -17.50 4.06
C GLY A 125 14.18 -16.84 3.16
N VAL A 126 13.82 -15.80 2.41
CA VAL A 126 14.79 -15.03 1.61
C VAL A 126 15.73 -14.26 2.54
N THR A 127 17.03 -14.34 2.23
CA THR A 127 18.12 -13.71 2.99
C THR A 127 18.95 -12.77 2.11
N ARG A 128 19.89 -12.06 2.72
CA ARG A 128 20.83 -11.18 1.98
C ARG A 128 21.78 -11.94 1.04
N GLY A 129 21.96 -13.24 1.25
CA GLY A 129 22.79 -14.08 0.41
C GLY A 129 22.12 -14.59 -0.87
N ASP A 130 20.83 -14.31 -1.03
CA ASP A 130 20.04 -14.85 -2.13
C ASP A 130 20.04 -13.93 -3.36
N ILE A 131 19.83 -14.54 -4.52
CA ILE A 131 19.56 -13.86 -5.79
C ILE A 131 18.07 -14.09 -6.11
N VAL A 132 17.31 -13.02 -6.19
CA VAL A 132 15.86 -13.07 -6.45
C VAL A 132 15.58 -12.60 -7.87
N SER A 133 15.09 -13.51 -8.72
CA SER A 133 14.66 -13.18 -10.09
C SER A 133 13.26 -12.56 -10.04
N VAL A 134 13.13 -11.37 -10.63
CA VAL A 134 11.85 -10.66 -10.76
C VAL A 134 11.37 -10.77 -12.20
N GLY A 135 10.55 -11.81 -12.46
CA GLY A 135 9.94 -12.11 -13.75
C GLY A 135 8.67 -11.32 -14.07
N TYR A 136 8.32 -10.29 -13.27
CA TYR A 136 7.19 -9.41 -13.52
C TYR A 136 7.57 -8.24 -14.45
N GLY A 137 6.61 -7.83 -15.30
CA GLY A 137 6.78 -6.64 -16.14
C GLY A 137 6.98 -5.37 -15.31
N TYR A 138 7.94 -4.56 -15.71
CA TYR A 138 8.21 -3.24 -15.13
C TYR A 138 7.41 -2.19 -15.90
N GLY A 139 6.28 -1.79 -15.37
CA GLY A 139 5.39 -0.82 -16.00
C GLY A 139 4.43 -0.20 -14.98
N LEU A 140 3.23 0.16 -15.43
CA LEU A 140 2.21 0.78 -14.56
C LEU A 140 1.71 -0.15 -13.46
N PHE A 141 1.89 -1.47 -13.61
CA PHE A 141 1.53 -2.43 -12.57
C PHE A 141 2.47 -2.38 -11.37
N THR A 142 1.94 -2.70 -10.21
CA THR A 142 2.65 -2.60 -8.94
C THR A 142 3.67 -3.73 -8.72
N GLY A 143 3.44 -4.93 -9.28
CA GLY A 143 4.16 -6.15 -8.91
C GLY A 143 5.67 -6.11 -9.14
N GLY A 144 6.11 -5.76 -10.36
CA GLY A 144 7.53 -5.77 -10.74
C GLY A 144 8.37 -4.81 -9.89
N LEU A 145 7.96 -3.54 -9.81
CA LEU A 145 8.67 -2.53 -9.02
C LEU A 145 8.57 -2.81 -7.51
N GLY A 146 7.42 -3.29 -7.02
CA GLY A 146 7.26 -3.65 -5.62
C GLY A 146 8.24 -4.73 -5.19
N ALA A 147 8.32 -5.83 -5.96
CA ALA A 147 9.26 -6.92 -5.71
C ALA A 147 10.71 -6.42 -5.79
N HIS A 148 11.07 -5.70 -6.86
CA HIS A 148 12.41 -5.16 -7.08
C HIS A 148 12.92 -4.36 -5.87
N TYR A 149 12.16 -3.35 -5.46
CA TYR A 149 12.57 -2.49 -4.35
C TYR A 149 12.53 -3.21 -3.00
N GLY A 150 11.60 -4.15 -2.80
CA GLY A 150 11.53 -4.95 -1.58
C GLY A 150 12.71 -5.89 -1.42
N VAL A 151 13.13 -6.57 -2.50
CA VAL A 151 14.34 -7.41 -2.53
C VAL A 151 15.59 -6.56 -2.21
N GLY A 152 15.74 -5.41 -2.86
CA GLY A 152 16.85 -4.49 -2.60
C GLY A 152 16.84 -3.95 -1.17
N HIS A 153 15.66 -3.66 -0.60
CA HIS A 153 15.51 -3.21 0.79
C HIS A 153 15.92 -4.29 1.81
N LEU A 154 15.62 -5.56 1.52
CA LEU A 154 16.10 -6.70 2.29
C LEU A 154 17.62 -6.84 2.21
N GLY A 155 18.24 -6.37 1.13
CA GLY A 155 19.68 -6.48 0.87
C GLY A 155 20.07 -7.71 0.07
N ALA A 156 19.12 -8.43 -0.51
CA ALA A 156 19.35 -9.51 -1.45
C ALA A 156 19.66 -8.96 -2.87
N THR A 157 20.26 -9.79 -3.71
CA THR A 157 20.55 -9.41 -5.09
C THR A 157 19.31 -9.50 -5.96
N VAL A 158 18.97 -8.41 -6.66
CA VAL A 158 17.85 -8.38 -7.61
C VAL A 158 18.35 -8.78 -9.00
N LEU A 159 17.69 -9.77 -9.63
CA LEU A 159 17.84 -10.09 -11.05
C LEU A 159 16.56 -9.64 -11.78
N PRO A 160 16.56 -8.46 -12.45
CA PRO A 160 15.37 -7.88 -13.07
C PRO A 160 15.12 -8.45 -14.48
N THR A 161 14.69 -9.70 -14.54
CA THR A 161 14.48 -10.43 -15.82
C THR A 161 13.28 -9.91 -16.60
N SER A 162 12.29 -9.32 -15.93
CA SER A 162 11.05 -8.83 -16.55
C SER A 162 10.24 -9.96 -17.25
N THR A 163 9.25 -9.62 -18.05
CA THR A 163 8.44 -10.57 -18.83
C THR A 163 9.04 -10.82 -20.21
N GLY A 164 8.71 -11.95 -20.84
CA GLY A 164 9.04 -12.25 -22.25
C GLY A 164 10.42 -12.88 -22.48
N ASN A 165 11.13 -13.27 -21.43
CA ASN A 165 12.46 -13.90 -21.54
C ASN A 165 12.52 -15.26 -20.85
N THR A 166 11.60 -16.17 -21.18
CA THR A 166 11.49 -17.49 -20.54
C THR A 166 12.81 -18.30 -20.61
N GLU A 167 13.62 -18.09 -21.63
CA GLU A 167 14.92 -18.76 -21.78
C GLU A 167 16.00 -18.21 -20.82
N LYS A 168 15.77 -17.05 -20.19
CA LYS A 168 16.73 -16.42 -19.26
C LYS A 168 16.38 -16.67 -17.78
N HIS A 169 15.26 -17.32 -17.53
CA HIS A 169 14.81 -17.74 -16.20
C HIS A 169 15.22 -19.20 -15.97
#